data_73cf719e188dafe23794511f51140b15
#
_entry.id   73cf719e188dafe23794511f51140b15
#
_cell.length_a   1.000
_cell.length_b   1.000
_cell.length_c   1.000
_cell.angle_alpha   90.00
_cell.angle_beta   90.00
_cell.angle_gamma   90.00
#
_symmetry.space_group_name_H-M   'P 1'
#
loop_
_entity.id
_entity.type
_entity.pdbx_description
1 polymer ?
#
loop_
_entity_poly.entity_id
_entity_poly.type
_entity_poly.pdbx_seq_one_letter_code
_entity_poly.pdbx_strand_id
1 'polypeptide(L)'
;MCAGSRVGDVIHDAELFTVGPDEVVVTFRTDGDASVTTVVGDQEISTNGSYHSVRMTGLEPETEYELRVDGAEPTDLLPGRFTTLAQPKGARLATFATVNDVHFGEVECGRLGTPEELGPILFSEPGADPYPAVMNAGAITEIEALDPDAVVVKGDLTDRGTGEEYQAFLDAYSQLGTRMHHVRGNHDAMVSHTIAVHAPNTIALPGVTLAVLDTVRPGVEHGRVTSEQLEWLEEVASASTKPMLVFGHHHPWDPSSSERNETYFGINPDDSEALCGVITRCESIGGYFAGHTHRNRVRHFEAARNVPIVEIACVKDYPGAWAEYRVHEGGYTQLVHRISTPAAMAWTEKTRGMFAGLYRDYALGSQRDRSFTQSW
;
A
#
# COMPACT_ATOMS: atom_id res chain seq x y z
N MET A 1 -14.29 51.50 3.73
CA MET A 1 -14.62 50.06 3.65
C MET A 1 -13.36 49.32 4.04
N CYS A 2 -13.29 48.86 5.28
CA CYS A 2 -12.13 48.11 5.77
C CYS A 2 -12.14 46.72 5.13
N ALA A 3 -11.10 46.39 4.39
CA ALA A 3 -10.82 45.04 3.99
C ALA A 3 -10.54 44.25 5.25
N GLY A 4 -11.48 43.38 5.62
CA GLY A 4 -11.24 42.40 6.68
C GLY A 4 -10.09 41.51 6.25
N SER A 5 -9.02 41.42 7.06
CA SER A 5 -8.05 40.39 6.97
C SER A 5 -8.79 39.05 7.13
N ARG A 6 -8.86 38.22 6.08
CA ARG A 6 -9.23 36.83 6.23
C ARG A 6 -8.20 36.24 7.18
N VAL A 7 -8.65 35.73 8.32
CA VAL A 7 -7.86 34.79 9.11
C VAL A 7 -7.56 33.66 8.11
N GLY A 8 -6.30 33.44 7.79
CA GLY A 8 -5.93 32.40 6.84
C GLY A 8 -6.42 31.07 7.41
N ASP A 9 -7.07 30.27 6.58
CA ASP A 9 -7.49 28.94 6.95
C ASP A 9 -6.24 28.15 7.40
N VAL A 10 -6.31 27.52 8.57
CA VAL A 10 -5.16 26.77 9.10
C VAL A 10 -5.04 25.47 8.35
N ILE A 11 -3.85 25.23 7.76
CA ILE A 11 -3.53 23.98 7.09
C ILE A 11 -3.04 22.96 8.14
N HIS A 12 -3.63 21.77 8.11
CA HIS A 12 -3.29 20.67 9.01
C HIS A 12 -2.83 19.45 8.21
N ASP A 13 -1.96 18.66 8.84
CA ASP A 13 -1.59 17.32 8.38
C ASP A 13 -1.11 17.29 6.92
N ALA A 14 -0.40 18.35 6.50
CA ALA A 14 0.13 18.45 5.14
C ALA A 14 1.28 17.47 4.92
N GLU A 15 1.17 16.68 3.86
CA GLU A 15 2.10 15.59 3.52
C GLU A 15 2.41 15.60 2.02
N LEU A 16 3.69 15.55 1.70
CA LEU A 16 4.15 15.12 0.39
C LEU A 16 3.99 13.61 0.34
N PHE A 17 2.89 13.12 -0.23
CA PHE A 17 2.49 11.71 -0.10
C PHE A 17 3.16 10.82 -1.15
N THR A 18 3.03 11.14 -2.43
CA THR A 18 3.60 10.37 -3.53
C THR A 18 4.61 11.23 -4.28
N VAL A 19 5.75 10.66 -4.64
CA VAL A 19 6.70 11.26 -5.59
C VAL A 19 7.01 10.23 -6.65
N GLY A 20 6.62 10.51 -7.89
CA GLY A 20 6.91 9.69 -9.06
C GLY A 20 8.06 10.24 -9.89
N PRO A 21 8.36 9.60 -11.03
CA PRO A 21 9.28 10.17 -12.02
C PRO A 21 8.72 11.43 -12.70
N ASP A 22 7.39 11.49 -12.87
CA ASP A 22 6.72 12.51 -13.66
C ASP A 22 5.52 13.15 -12.92
N GLU A 23 5.38 12.85 -11.63
CA GLU A 23 4.25 13.34 -10.82
C GLU A 23 4.59 13.50 -9.35
N VAL A 24 3.73 14.25 -8.67
CA VAL A 24 3.73 14.42 -7.22
C VAL A 24 2.29 14.50 -6.71
N VAL A 25 2.05 13.96 -5.50
CA VAL A 25 0.77 14.10 -4.79
C VAL A 25 1.04 14.70 -3.41
N VAL A 26 0.29 15.76 -3.09
CA VAL A 26 0.29 16.43 -1.78
C VAL A 26 -1.10 16.32 -1.18
N THR A 27 -1.18 15.92 0.08
CA THR A 27 -2.46 15.83 0.81
C THR A 27 -2.43 16.69 2.06
N PHE A 28 -3.55 17.31 2.40
CA PHE A 28 -3.72 18.12 3.61
C PHE A 28 -5.21 18.32 3.92
N ARG A 29 -5.52 18.92 5.08
CA ARG A 29 -6.87 19.33 5.44
C ARG A 29 -6.88 20.75 5.99
N THR A 30 -8.08 21.35 6.00
CA THR A 30 -8.40 22.66 6.58
C THR A 30 -9.48 22.52 7.66
N ASP A 31 -9.65 23.54 8.51
CA ASP A 31 -10.68 23.54 9.57
C ASP A 31 -12.12 23.55 9.04
N GLY A 32 -12.32 23.94 7.80
CA GLY A 32 -13.59 23.94 7.09
C GLY A 32 -13.34 24.02 5.59
N ASP A 33 -14.39 24.19 4.81
CA ASP A 33 -14.24 24.33 3.36
C ASP A 33 -13.44 25.58 3.01
N ALA A 34 -12.31 25.39 2.37
CA ALA A 34 -11.40 26.45 1.95
C ALA A 34 -10.91 26.25 0.51
N SER A 35 -10.47 27.31 -0.12
CA SER A 35 -9.75 27.27 -1.40
C SER A 35 -8.27 27.45 -1.13
N VAL A 36 -7.48 26.40 -1.42
CA VAL A 36 -6.04 26.39 -1.17
C VAL A 36 -5.27 26.12 -2.44
N THR A 37 -4.23 26.91 -2.70
CA THR A 37 -3.34 26.73 -3.85
C THR A 37 -2.08 26.00 -3.45
N THR A 38 -1.74 24.97 -4.23
CA THR A 38 -0.46 24.25 -4.16
C THR A 38 0.36 24.59 -5.40
N VAL A 39 1.65 24.86 -5.22
CA VAL A 39 2.60 25.23 -6.27
C VAL A 39 3.75 24.25 -6.29
N VAL A 40 4.09 23.74 -7.49
CA VAL A 40 5.26 22.89 -7.73
C VAL A 40 6.00 23.43 -8.96
N GLY A 41 7.18 23.96 -8.75
CA GLY A 41 7.89 24.69 -9.83
C GLY A 41 7.03 25.81 -10.41
N ASP A 42 6.74 25.73 -11.71
CA ASP A 42 5.92 26.70 -12.43
C ASP A 42 4.43 26.33 -12.52
N GLN A 43 4.04 25.16 -11.96
CA GLN A 43 2.65 24.71 -11.98
C GLN A 43 1.93 25.11 -10.69
N GLU A 44 0.64 25.47 -10.81
CA GLU A 44 -0.21 25.73 -9.66
C GLU A 44 -1.58 25.07 -9.83
N ILE A 45 -2.11 24.50 -8.75
CA ILE A 45 -3.45 23.92 -8.68
C ILE A 45 -4.14 24.43 -7.42
N SER A 46 -5.35 24.96 -7.58
CA SER A 46 -6.23 25.31 -6.46
C SER A 46 -7.29 24.23 -6.27
N THR A 47 -7.46 23.77 -5.04
CA THR A 47 -8.49 22.81 -4.64
C THR A 47 -9.44 23.43 -3.62
N ASN A 48 -10.69 22.93 -3.59
CA ASN A 48 -11.73 23.44 -2.69
C ASN A 48 -12.27 22.30 -1.82
N GLY A 49 -12.56 22.58 -0.58
CA GLY A 49 -13.11 21.63 0.40
C GLY A 49 -12.37 21.71 1.72
N SER A 50 -12.65 20.76 2.60
CA SER A 50 -11.95 20.56 3.88
C SER A 50 -10.87 19.47 3.85
N TYR A 51 -10.88 18.64 2.80
CA TYR A 51 -9.85 17.63 2.51
C TYR A 51 -9.29 17.87 1.09
N HIS A 52 -7.98 17.91 0.99
CA HIS A 52 -7.29 18.27 -0.24
C HIS A 52 -6.34 17.14 -0.66
N SER A 53 -6.42 16.75 -1.91
CA SER A 53 -5.47 15.89 -2.59
C SER A 53 -5.10 16.56 -3.92
N VAL A 54 -3.84 16.98 -4.03
CA VAL A 54 -3.34 17.72 -5.19
C VAL A 54 -2.35 16.85 -5.93
N ARG A 55 -2.72 16.40 -7.14
CA ARG A 55 -1.83 15.66 -8.03
C ARG A 55 -1.37 16.58 -9.15
N MET A 56 -0.06 16.74 -9.30
CA MET A 56 0.57 17.41 -10.42
C MET A 56 1.37 16.41 -11.24
N THR A 57 1.22 16.48 -12.55
CA THR A 57 1.84 15.58 -13.53
C THR A 57 2.65 16.35 -14.55
N GLY A 58 3.42 15.65 -15.39
CA GLY A 58 4.26 16.28 -16.41
C GLY A 58 5.54 16.89 -15.85
N LEU A 59 5.99 16.40 -14.71
CA LEU A 59 7.29 16.74 -14.14
C LEU A 59 8.41 15.97 -14.87
N GLU A 60 9.62 16.53 -14.86
CA GLU A 60 10.80 15.85 -15.41
C GLU A 60 11.41 14.90 -14.37
N PRO A 61 11.85 13.68 -14.75
CA PRO A 61 12.54 12.77 -13.85
C PRO A 61 13.86 13.33 -13.30
N GLU A 62 14.27 12.86 -12.11
CA GLU A 62 15.53 13.23 -11.44
C GLU A 62 15.73 14.75 -11.30
N THR A 63 14.63 15.49 -11.18
CA THR A 63 14.62 16.96 -11.16
C THR A 63 14.14 17.48 -9.82
N GLU A 64 14.86 18.46 -9.25
CA GLU A 64 14.46 19.14 -8.02
C GLU A 64 13.40 20.21 -8.32
N TYR A 65 12.30 20.18 -7.56
CA TYR A 65 11.22 21.16 -7.61
C TYR A 65 11.02 21.84 -6.27
N GLU A 66 10.69 23.12 -6.29
CA GLU A 66 10.14 23.83 -5.14
C GLU A 66 8.69 23.41 -4.94
N LEU A 67 8.30 23.21 -3.68
CA LEU A 67 6.94 22.86 -3.26
C LEU A 67 6.43 23.89 -2.27
N ARG A 68 5.26 24.43 -2.48
CA ARG A 68 4.57 25.33 -1.56
C ARG A 68 3.07 25.06 -1.55
N VAL A 69 2.51 25.02 -0.36
CA VAL A 69 1.05 25.04 -0.13
C VAL A 69 0.74 26.34 0.57
N ASP A 70 -0.16 27.14 0.02
CA ASP A 70 -0.52 28.44 0.58
C ASP A 70 -1.08 28.27 2.00
N GLY A 71 -0.50 28.98 2.95
CA GLY A 71 -0.88 28.90 4.37
C GLY A 71 -0.19 27.79 5.16
N ALA A 72 0.64 26.94 4.52
CA ALA A 72 1.46 25.93 5.22
C ALA A 72 2.94 26.35 5.26
N GLU A 73 3.59 26.06 6.39
CA GLU A 73 5.05 26.14 6.50
C GLU A 73 5.69 24.79 6.18
N PRO A 74 6.89 24.75 5.62
CA PRO A 74 7.61 23.50 5.38
C PRO A 74 7.85 22.71 6.68
N THR A 75 7.69 21.40 6.58
CA THR A 75 7.95 20.42 7.65
C THR A 75 8.69 19.21 7.09
N ASP A 76 9.05 18.25 7.93
CA ASP A 76 9.64 16.98 7.49
C ASP A 76 8.68 16.18 6.59
N LEU A 77 7.35 16.33 6.77
CA LEU A 77 6.34 15.67 5.96
C LEU A 77 5.92 16.47 4.72
N LEU A 78 6.06 17.79 4.78
CA LEU A 78 5.84 18.71 3.65
C LEU A 78 7.13 19.51 3.41
N PRO A 79 8.17 18.94 2.79
CA PRO A 79 9.40 19.68 2.52
C PRO A 79 9.17 20.79 1.50
N GLY A 80 9.88 21.90 1.65
CA GLY A 80 9.83 23.01 0.70
C GLY A 80 10.45 22.69 -0.67
N ARG A 81 11.10 21.54 -0.81
CA ARG A 81 11.69 21.00 -2.05
C ARG A 81 11.66 19.49 -2.05
N PHE A 82 11.56 18.90 -3.23
CA PHE A 82 11.69 17.45 -3.44
C PHE A 82 12.36 17.18 -4.78
N THR A 83 12.85 15.96 -4.95
CA THR A 83 13.39 15.48 -6.25
C THR A 83 12.52 14.34 -6.75
N THR A 84 12.07 14.40 -8.00
CA THR A 84 11.37 13.33 -8.69
C THR A 84 12.23 12.07 -8.82
N LEU A 85 11.58 10.91 -8.90
CA LEU A 85 12.30 9.65 -9.07
C LEU A 85 12.93 9.55 -10.47
N ALA A 86 13.94 8.70 -10.59
CA ALA A 86 14.45 8.28 -11.88
C ALA A 86 13.37 7.50 -12.66
N GLN A 87 13.26 7.73 -13.96
CA GLN A 87 12.46 6.93 -14.86
C GLN A 87 13.21 5.65 -15.22
N PRO A 88 12.62 4.43 -15.08
CA PRO A 88 13.25 3.23 -15.61
C PRO A 88 13.49 3.33 -17.12
N LYS A 89 14.56 2.71 -17.60
CA LYS A 89 14.93 2.76 -19.03
C LYS A 89 13.92 2.02 -19.90
N GLY A 90 13.79 2.48 -21.14
CA GLY A 90 12.96 1.85 -22.18
C GLY A 90 11.49 2.17 -22.09
N ALA A 91 10.69 1.52 -22.93
CA ALA A 91 9.26 1.75 -23.02
C ALA A 91 8.52 1.21 -21.78
N ARG A 92 7.42 1.86 -21.42
CA ARG A 92 6.44 1.33 -20.46
C ARG A 92 5.68 0.19 -21.10
N LEU A 93 5.67 -0.97 -20.47
CA LEU A 93 5.11 -2.20 -20.99
C LEU A 93 3.77 -2.56 -20.35
N ALA A 94 3.63 -2.35 -19.04
CA ALA A 94 2.42 -2.65 -18.30
C ALA A 94 2.26 -1.72 -17.10
N THR A 95 1.04 -1.66 -16.57
CA THR A 95 0.71 -1.06 -15.28
C THR A 95 -0.14 -2.04 -14.51
N PHE A 96 0.17 -2.26 -13.24
CA PHE A 96 -0.70 -3.01 -12.35
C PHE A 96 -0.84 -2.32 -11.00
N ALA A 97 -1.87 -2.68 -10.25
CA ALA A 97 -2.12 -2.12 -8.92
C ALA A 97 -2.14 -3.22 -7.86
N THR A 98 -1.88 -2.85 -6.62
CA THR A 98 -2.10 -3.73 -5.46
C THR A 98 -2.84 -3.02 -4.34
N VAL A 99 -3.65 -3.77 -3.63
CA VAL A 99 -4.30 -3.38 -2.37
C VAL A 99 -4.10 -4.51 -1.36
N ASN A 100 -4.29 -4.24 -0.08
CA ASN A 100 -4.21 -5.25 0.98
C ASN A 100 -4.95 -4.79 2.23
N ASP A 101 -5.25 -5.77 3.10
CA ASP A 101 -5.85 -5.52 4.40
C ASP A 101 -7.14 -4.71 4.25
N VAL A 102 -8.07 -5.27 3.47
CA VAL A 102 -9.33 -4.62 3.07
C VAL A 102 -10.45 -4.84 4.09
N HIS A 103 -10.37 -5.94 4.87
CA HIS A 103 -11.14 -6.26 6.08
C HIS A 103 -12.66 -6.06 5.96
N PHE A 104 -13.29 -6.62 4.94
CA PHE A 104 -14.76 -6.60 4.88
C PHE A 104 -15.37 -7.28 6.11
N GLY A 105 -16.33 -6.61 6.75
CA GLY A 105 -16.96 -7.06 7.98
C GLY A 105 -16.37 -6.47 9.26
N GLU A 106 -15.22 -5.82 9.23
CA GLU A 106 -14.64 -5.20 10.42
C GLU A 106 -15.50 -4.03 10.91
N VAL A 107 -15.73 -4.00 12.23
CA VAL A 107 -16.60 -3.01 12.89
C VAL A 107 -15.79 -2.11 13.82
N GLU A 108 -14.70 -2.63 14.40
CA GLU A 108 -13.87 -1.96 15.41
C GLU A 108 -12.46 -1.74 14.85
N CYS A 109 -12.09 -0.49 14.63
CA CYS A 109 -10.75 -0.12 14.16
C CYS A 109 -9.86 0.29 15.34
N GLY A 110 -8.61 -0.19 15.36
CA GLY A 110 -7.62 0.18 16.37
C GLY A 110 -7.57 -0.73 17.60
N ARG A 111 -8.21 -1.91 17.55
CA ARG A 111 -8.15 -2.89 18.65
C ARG A 111 -6.85 -3.71 18.58
N LEU A 112 -6.06 -3.67 19.64
CA LEU A 112 -4.89 -4.52 19.87
C LEU A 112 -4.99 -5.17 21.25
N GLY A 113 -5.72 -6.28 21.38
CA GLY A 113 -5.75 -7.10 22.60
C GLY A 113 -6.11 -6.42 23.93
N THR A 114 -5.44 -5.31 24.28
CA THR A 114 -5.72 -4.44 25.45
C THR A 114 -5.94 -3.01 24.98
N PRO A 115 -7.12 -2.64 24.57
CA PRO A 115 -7.36 -1.48 23.72
C PRO A 115 -7.41 -0.12 24.41
N GLU A 116 -7.81 -0.05 25.67
CA GLU A 116 -8.12 1.22 26.32
C GLU A 116 -6.88 2.04 26.70
N GLU A 117 -5.75 1.37 26.86
CA GLU A 117 -4.48 2.00 27.23
C GLU A 117 -3.73 2.59 26.02
N LEU A 118 -4.06 2.14 24.81
CA LEU A 118 -3.37 2.52 23.58
C LEU A 118 -4.15 3.50 22.69
N GLY A 119 -5.28 4.00 23.17
CA GLY A 119 -6.10 4.97 22.45
C GLY A 119 -7.52 4.49 22.13
N PRO A 120 -8.34 5.33 21.49
CA PRO A 120 -9.74 5.00 21.24
C PRO A 120 -9.88 3.88 20.20
N ILE A 121 -10.89 3.03 20.40
CA ILE A 121 -11.43 2.18 19.34
C ILE A 121 -12.39 3.04 18.53
N LEU A 122 -12.23 2.98 17.21
CA LEU A 122 -12.99 3.79 16.27
C LEU A 122 -14.04 2.95 15.53
N PHE A 123 -15.18 3.56 15.26
CA PHE A 123 -16.32 2.95 14.59
C PHE A 123 -16.80 3.88 13.47
N SER A 124 -17.50 3.29 12.49
CA SER A 124 -18.35 4.08 11.59
C SER A 124 -19.41 4.84 12.37
N GLU A 125 -19.83 6.00 11.89
CA GLU A 125 -20.90 6.77 12.49
C GLU A 125 -22.23 5.97 12.43
N PRO A 126 -23.09 6.05 13.44
CA PRO A 126 -24.38 5.36 13.43
C PRO A 126 -25.20 5.71 12.17
N GLY A 127 -25.59 4.69 11.40
CA GLY A 127 -26.36 4.85 10.17
C GLY A 127 -25.55 5.22 8.92
N ALA A 128 -24.23 5.37 9.02
CA ALA A 128 -23.34 5.48 7.87
C ALA A 128 -22.93 4.09 7.37
N ASP A 129 -22.43 4.03 6.14
CA ASP A 129 -21.84 2.82 5.60
C ASP A 129 -20.61 2.38 6.44
N PRO A 130 -20.36 1.06 6.56
CA PRO A 130 -19.16 0.56 7.22
C PRO A 130 -17.88 1.16 6.60
N TYR A 131 -16.96 1.59 7.46
CA TYR A 131 -15.72 2.21 6.99
C TYR A 131 -14.91 1.33 6.03
N PRO A 132 -14.86 -0.03 6.16
CA PRO A 132 -14.17 -0.82 5.15
C PRO A 132 -14.83 -0.69 3.77
N ALA A 133 -16.17 -0.62 3.71
CA ALA A 133 -16.88 -0.43 2.45
C ALA A 133 -16.57 0.94 1.82
N VAL A 134 -16.56 2.01 2.63
CA VAL A 134 -16.23 3.37 2.17
C VAL A 134 -14.81 3.45 1.64
N MET A 135 -13.84 2.89 2.37
CA MET A 135 -12.43 2.91 2.00
C MET A 135 -12.16 2.10 0.74
N ASN A 136 -12.71 0.88 0.67
CA ASN A 136 -12.55 0.04 -0.51
C ASN A 136 -13.24 0.62 -1.76
N ALA A 137 -14.42 1.22 -1.62
CA ALA A 137 -15.07 1.89 -2.75
C ALA A 137 -14.23 3.05 -3.30
N GLY A 138 -13.57 3.81 -2.43
CA GLY A 138 -12.62 4.85 -2.83
C GLY A 138 -11.42 4.27 -3.59
N ALA A 139 -10.78 3.24 -3.05
CA ALA A 139 -9.65 2.56 -3.69
C ALA A 139 -10.02 1.99 -5.07
N ILE A 140 -11.16 1.28 -5.17
CA ILE A 140 -11.64 0.69 -6.42
C ILE A 140 -11.89 1.79 -7.47
N THR A 141 -12.52 2.90 -7.08
CA THR A 141 -12.78 4.03 -8.00
C THR A 141 -11.48 4.60 -8.60
N GLU A 142 -10.46 4.80 -7.76
CA GLU A 142 -9.17 5.33 -8.21
C GLU A 142 -8.39 4.33 -9.07
N ILE A 143 -8.44 3.04 -8.72
CA ILE A 143 -7.80 1.95 -9.48
C ILE A 143 -8.50 1.76 -10.83
N GLU A 144 -9.83 1.85 -10.90
CA GLU A 144 -10.55 1.81 -12.18
C GLU A 144 -10.15 2.99 -13.08
N ALA A 145 -10.01 4.19 -12.51
CA ALA A 145 -9.55 5.36 -13.26
C ALA A 145 -8.12 5.23 -13.79
N LEU A 146 -7.25 4.45 -13.11
CA LEU A 146 -5.91 4.10 -13.59
C LEU A 146 -5.97 3.14 -14.78
N ASP A 147 -7.00 2.29 -14.88
CA ASP A 147 -7.19 1.23 -15.89
C ASP A 147 -5.98 0.26 -15.98
N PRO A 148 -5.57 -0.39 -14.88
CA PRO A 148 -4.40 -1.25 -14.86
C PRO A 148 -4.65 -2.59 -15.58
N ASP A 149 -3.57 -3.23 -16.05
CA ASP A 149 -3.60 -4.55 -16.67
C ASP A 149 -3.96 -5.67 -15.68
N ALA A 150 -3.64 -5.49 -14.40
CA ALA A 150 -4.00 -6.39 -13.31
C ALA A 150 -4.13 -5.65 -11.96
N VAL A 151 -4.89 -6.23 -11.04
CA VAL A 151 -4.99 -5.80 -9.64
C VAL A 151 -4.78 -7.01 -8.75
N VAL A 152 -3.84 -6.94 -7.80
CA VAL A 152 -3.57 -8.00 -6.82
C VAL A 152 -4.01 -7.55 -5.43
N VAL A 153 -5.01 -8.21 -4.86
CA VAL A 153 -5.44 -8.01 -3.46
C VAL A 153 -4.64 -8.96 -2.58
N LYS A 154 -3.76 -8.41 -1.74
CA LYS A 154 -2.73 -9.15 -0.99
C LYS A 154 -3.19 -9.57 0.42
N GLY A 155 -4.39 -10.14 0.53
CA GLY A 155 -4.89 -10.77 1.76
C GLY A 155 -5.60 -9.85 2.73
N ASP A 156 -6.09 -10.47 3.81
CA ASP A 156 -7.01 -9.90 4.77
C ASP A 156 -8.23 -9.29 4.07
N LEU A 157 -8.88 -10.15 3.26
CA LEU A 157 -10.06 -9.82 2.47
C LEU A 157 -11.27 -9.57 3.37
N THR A 158 -11.29 -10.29 4.49
CA THR A 158 -12.36 -10.34 5.50
C THR A 158 -11.81 -9.98 6.87
N ASP A 159 -12.68 -9.65 7.81
CA ASP A 159 -12.30 -9.47 9.21
C ASP A 159 -12.09 -10.81 9.94
N ARG A 160 -12.94 -11.81 9.69
CA ARG A 160 -12.97 -13.05 10.43
C ARG A 160 -12.98 -14.32 9.60
N GLY A 161 -12.99 -14.22 8.27
CA GLY A 161 -13.05 -15.39 7.38
C GLY A 161 -14.42 -16.03 7.33
N THR A 162 -15.50 -15.25 7.39
CA THR A 162 -16.85 -15.76 7.16
C THR A 162 -17.21 -15.72 5.67
N GLY A 163 -18.11 -16.62 5.24
CA GLY A 163 -18.59 -16.65 3.86
C GLY A 163 -19.33 -15.36 3.45
N GLU A 164 -20.01 -14.71 4.38
CA GLU A 164 -20.73 -13.46 4.16
C GLU A 164 -19.75 -12.30 3.89
N GLU A 165 -18.72 -12.16 4.71
CA GLU A 165 -17.67 -11.15 4.54
C GLU A 165 -16.93 -11.36 3.21
N TYR A 166 -16.60 -12.62 2.88
CA TYR A 166 -15.93 -12.93 1.62
C TYR A 166 -16.81 -12.62 0.41
N GLN A 167 -18.13 -12.89 0.49
CA GLN A 167 -19.04 -12.50 -0.57
C GLN A 167 -19.10 -10.98 -0.74
N ALA A 168 -19.13 -10.22 0.37
CA ALA A 168 -19.10 -8.75 0.32
C ALA A 168 -17.81 -8.22 -0.36
N PHE A 169 -16.65 -8.85 -0.08
CA PHE A 169 -15.42 -8.57 -0.80
C PHE A 169 -15.55 -8.83 -2.31
N LEU A 170 -16.03 -10.03 -2.68
CA LEU A 170 -16.19 -10.40 -4.10
C LEU A 170 -17.14 -9.45 -4.83
N ASP A 171 -18.26 -9.09 -4.20
CA ASP A 171 -19.25 -8.17 -4.79
C ASP A 171 -18.64 -6.78 -5.04
N ALA A 172 -17.92 -6.24 -4.05
CA ALA A 172 -17.28 -4.93 -4.17
C ALA A 172 -16.21 -4.91 -5.27
N TYR A 173 -15.32 -5.91 -5.28
CA TYR A 173 -14.20 -5.98 -6.23
C TYR A 173 -14.60 -6.55 -7.61
N SER A 174 -15.84 -7.03 -7.81
CA SER A 174 -16.35 -7.52 -9.08
C SER A 174 -16.26 -6.47 -10.21
N GLN A 175 -16.27 -5.20 -9.88
CA GLN A 175 -16.12 -4.08 -10.84
C GLN A 175 -14.81 -4.16 -11.63
N LEU A 176 -13.72 -4.67 -11.02
CA LEU A 176 -12.43 -4.83 -11.67
C LEU A 176 -12.40 -6.02 -12.66
N GLY A 177 -13.44 -6.84 -12.69
CA GLY A 177 -13.61 -7.95 -13.63
C GLY A 177 -12.47 -8.96 -13.58
N THR A 178 -12.03 -9.42 -14.74
CA THR A 178 -10.98 -10.45 -14.88
C THR A 178 -9.58 -9.94 -14.53
N ARG A 179 -9.40 -8.65 -14.29
CA ARG A 179 -8.14 -8.05 -13.86
C ARG A 179 -7.86 -8.29 -12.38
N MET A 180 -8.90 -8.59 -11.59
CA MET A 180 -8.78 -8.81 -10.16
C MET A 180 -8.26 -10.21 -9.84
N HIS A 181 -7.16 -10.26 -9.11
CA HIS A 181 -6.55 -11.46 -8.53
C HIS A 181 -6.43 -11.24 -7.03
N HIS A 182 -6.54 -12.30 -6.24
CA HIS A 182 -6.39 -12.17 -4.79
C HIS A 182 -5.71 -13.38 -4.17
N VAL A 183 -5.14 -13.17 -3.00
CA VAL A 183 -4.66 -14.21 -2.09
C VAL A 183 -5.25 -13.92 -0.72
N ARG A 184 -5.45 -14.93 0.10
CA ARG A 184 -5.95 -14.76 1.45
C ARG A 184 -4.87 -14.24 2.40
N GLY A 185 -5.30 -13.57 3.49
CA GLY A 185 -4.50 -13.25 4.66
C GLY A 185 -4.90 -14.10 5.88
N ASN A 186 -4.30 -13.83 7.03
CA ASN A 186 -4.57 -14.60 8.25
C ASN A 186 -6.02 -14.40 8.74
N HIS A 187 -6.60 -13.21 8.59
CA HIS A 187 -7.99 -12.95 8.95
C HIS A 187 -8.97 -13.83 8.16
N ASP A 188 -8.68 -14.14 6.91
CA ASP A 188 -9.50 -15.01 6.06
C ASP A 188 -9.52 -16.48 6.53
N ALA A 189 -8.61 -16.84 7.44
CA ALA A 189 -8.48 -18.20 7.95
C ALA A 189 -8.68 -18.32 9.48
N MET A 190 -9.24 -17.31 10.13
CA MET A 190 -9.48 -17.31 11.59
C MET A 190 -10.65 -18.22 11.99
N VAL A 191 -11.78 -18.13 11.29
CA VAL A 191 -12.99 -18.91 11.59
C VAL A 191 -13.13 -20.06 10.59
N SER A 192 -13.04 -19.79 9.30
CA SER A 192 -13.12 -20.79 8.24
C SER A 192 -11.77 -20.95 7.56
N HIS A 193 -11.19 -22.14 7.61
CA HIS A 193 -9.90 -22.40 6.98
C HIS A 193 -9.97 -22.57 5.47
N THR A 194 -11.15 -22.47 4.86
CA THR A 194 -11.41 -22.74 3.44
C THR A 194 -11.68 -21.49 2.61
N ILE A 195 -11.80 -20.32 3.24
CA ILE A 195 -12.06 -19.07 2.53
C ILE A 195 -10.83 -18.68 1.69
N ALA A 196 -11.08 -18.34 0.42
CA ALA A 196 -10.09 -17.84 -0.54
C ALA A 196 -8.81 -18.70 -0.67
N VAL A 197 -8.90 -20.01 -0.43
CA VAL A 197 -7.78 -20.94 -0.61
C VAL A 197 -7.50 -21.13 -2.10
N HIS A 198 -6.32 -20.74 -2.53
CA HIS A 198 -5.85 -20.92 -3.89
C HIS A 198 -4.46 -21.58 -3.91
N ALA A 199 -4.22 -22.42 -4.92
CA ALA A 199 -2.86 -22.86 -5.22
C ALA A 199 -2.00 -21.65 -5.64
N PRO A 200 -0.68 -21.67 -5.42
CA PRO A 200 0.20 -20.66 -5.96
C PRO A 200 0.03 -20.56 -7.47
N ASN A 201 0.05 -19.34 -8.00
CA ASN A 201 -0.21 -19.10 -9.41
C ASN A 201 0.63 -17.95 -9.95
N THR A 202 0.66 -17.81 -11.27
CA THR A 202 1.30 -16.70 -11.97
C THR A 202 0.32 -15.90 -12.80
N ILE A 203 0.54 -14.59 -12.87
CA ILE A 203 -0.17 -13.65 -13.73
C ILE A 203 0.85 -13.10 -14.72
N ALA A 204 0.66 -13.38 -16.01
CA ALA A 204 1.57 -12.94 -17.05
C ALA A 204 1.15 -11.56 -17.58
N LEU A 205 2.03 -10.57 -17.43
CA LEU A 205 1.86 -9.24 -17.98
C LEU A 205 2.94 -8.94 -19.04
N PRO A 206 2.75 -7.91 -19.90
CA PRO A 206 3.83 -7.41 -20.71
C PRO A 206 5.04 -7.01 -19.85
N GLY A 207 6.21 -7.60 -20.11
CA GLY A 207 7.46 -7.27 -19.43
C GLY A 207 7.67 -7.87 -18.04
N VAL A 208 6.68 -8.46 -17.39
CA VAL A 208 6.81 -9.01 -16.03
C VAL A 208 5.87 -10.19 -15.80
N THR A 209 6.24 -11.10 -14.91
CA THR A 209 5.36 -12.13 -14.35
C THR A 209 5.14 -11.85 -12.87
N LEU A 210 3.88 -11.88 -12.42
CA LEU A 210 3.56 -11.78 -11.00
C LEU A 210 3.33 -13.20 -10.47
N ALA A 211 4.04 -13.60 -9.42
CA ALA A 211 3.85 -14.87 -8.73
C ALA A 211 3.14 -14.62 -7.40
N VAL A 212 2.07 -15.37 -7.12
CA VAL A 212 1.24 -15.19 -5.92
C VAL A 212 1.32 -16.42 -5.04
N LEU A 213 1.70 -16.23 -3.77
CA LEU A 213 1.88 -17.28 -2.76
C LEU A 213 0.84 -17.13 -1.64
N ASP A 214 0.21 -18.23 -1.26
CA ASP A 214 -0.61 -18.30 -0.05
C ASP A 214 0.30 -18.49 1.18
N THR A 215 0.54 -17.42 1.92
CA THR A 215 1.43 -17.42 3.08
C THR A 215 0.70 -17.68 4.40
N VAL A 216 -0.57 -18.07 4.37
CA VAL A 216 -1.40 -18.25 5.55
C VAL A 216 -1.10 -19.55 6.27
N ARG A 217 -1.04 -19.48 7.59
CA ARG A 217 -1.14 -20.59 8.51
C ARG A 217 -2.49 -20.51 9.23
N PRO A 218 -3.44 -21.39 8.94
CA PRO A 218 -4.79 -21.28 9.47
C PRO A 218 -4.86 -21.22 11.00
N GLY A 219 -5.68 -20.30 11.51
CA GLY A 219 -5.95 -20.14 12.95
C GLY A 219 -4.87 -19.41 13.74
N VAL A 220 -3.88 -18.81 13.08
CA VAL A 220 -2.83 -18.00 13.72
C VAL A 220 -2.50 -16.77 12.87
N GLU A 221 -1.92 -15.74 13.49
CA GLU A 221 -1.59 -14.47 12.82
C GLU A 221 -0.29 -14.52 12.01
N HIS A 222 0.64 -15.40 12.37
CA HIS A 222 1.92 -15.50 11.67
C HIS A 222 1.84 -16.41 10.44
N GLY A 223 2.66 -16.06 9.44
CA GLY A 223 2.68 -16.71 8.15
C GLY A 223 3.68 -17.87 8.03
N ARG A 224 3.59 -18.55 6.88
CA ARG A 224 4.56 -19.58 6.43
C ARG A 224 4.64 -19.60 4.92
N VAL A 225 5.67 -20.24 4.39
CA VAL A 225 5.74 -20.69 2.99
C VAL A 225 6.12 -22.15 2.99
N THR A 226 5.31 -23.01 2.39
CA THR A 226 5.58 -24.46 2.40
C THR A 226 6.69 -24.83 1.42
N SER A 227 7.31 -26.01 1.63
CA SER A 227 8.34 -26.55 0.73
C SER A 227 7.82 -26.66 -0.71
N GLU A 228 6.57 -27.10 -0.87
CA GLU A 228 5.94 -27.27 -2.18
C GLU A 228 5.75 -25.91 -2.89
N GLN A 229 5.44 -24.87 -2.14
CA GLN A 229 5.35 -23.51 -2.71
C GLN A 229 6.73 -22.96 -3.08
N LEU A 230 7.75 -23.24 -2.30
CA LEU A 230 9.12 -22.84 -2.62
C LEU A 230 9.67 -23.57 -3.83
N GLU A 231 9.43 -24.90 -3.94
CA GLU A 231 9.79 -25.71 -5.10
C GLU A 231 9.07 -25.18 -6.38
N TRP A 232 7.76 -24.92 -6.27
CA TRP A 232 6.99 -24.33 -7.36
C TRP A 232 7.54 -22.94 -7.76
N LEU A 233 7.84 -22.06 -6.80
CA LEU A 233 8.38 -20.74 -7.08
C LEU A 233 9.73 -20.83 -7.80
N GLU A 234 10.62 -21.73 -7.33
CA GLU A 234 11.93 -21.95 -7.94
C GLU A 234 11.81 -22.49 -9.36
N GLU A 235 10.87 -23.42 -9.60
CA GLU A 235 10.60 -23.97 -10.94
C GLU A 235 10.12 -22.86 -11.90
N VAL A 236 9.07 -22.11 -11.54
CA VAL A 236 8.51 -21.08 -12.41
C VAL A 236 9.46 -19.89 -12.63
N ALA A 237 10.23 -19.53 -11.60
CA ALA A 237 11.19 -18.45 -11.70
C ALA A 237 12.42 -18.84 -12.54
N SER A 238 12.90 -20.08 -12.42
CA SER A 238 14.01 -20.59 -13.24
C SER A 238 13.64 -20.77 -14.71
N ALA A 239 12.37 -21.06 -14.99
CA ALA A 239 11.85 -21.16 -16.36
C ALA A 239 11.46 -19.80 -16.96
N SER A 240 11.39 -18.74 -16.15
CA SER A 240 10.93 -17.44 -16.63
C SER A 240 11.99 -16.74 -17.49
N THR A 241 11.55 -16.22 -18.63
CA THR A 241 12.35 -15.36 -19.51
C THR A 241 12.11 -13.86 -19.25
N LYS A 242 11.25 -13.55 -18.26
CA LYS A 242 10.90 -12.20 -17.84
C LYS A 242 11.23 -12.01 -16.37
N PRO A 243 11.46 -10.78 -15.90
CA PRO A 243 11.48 -10.50 -14.48
C PRO A 243 10.19 -10.96 -13.80
N MET A 244 10.32 -11.37 -12.53
CA MET A 244 9.23 -11.86 -11.70
C MET A 244 9.12 -11.04 -10.42
N LEU A 245 7.91 -10.64 -10.04
CA LEU A 245 7.60 -10.03 -8.76
C LEU A 245 6.73 -10.99 -7.96
N VAL A 246 7.11 -11.25 -6.70
CA VAL A 246 6.45 -12.23 -5.83
C VAL A 246 5.56 -11.52 -4.83
N PHE A 247 4.32 -11.98 -4.70
CA PHE A 247 3.31 -11.42 -3.82
C PHE A 247 2.83 -12.46 -2.80
N GLY A 248 2.69 -12.04 -1.55
CA GLY A 248 2.07 -12.80 -0.48
C GLY A 248 1.41 -11.84 0.50
N HIS A 249 0.74 -12.36 1.53
CA HIS A 249 0.18 -11.51 2.57
C HIS A 249 1.23 -11.14 3.63
N HIS A 250 1.94 -12.12 4.16
CA HIS A 250 2.93 -11.91 5.23
C HIS A 250 4.30 -11.53 4.68
N HIS A 251 4.98 -10.64 5.38
CA HIS A 251 6.35 -10.25 5.09
C HIS A 251 7.36 -11.26 5.70
N PRO A 252 8.53 -11.47 5.08
CA PRO A 252 9.53 -12.38 5.62
C PRO A 252 10.28 -11.76 6.82
N TRP A 253 10.69 -12.63 7.74
CA TRP A 253 11.65 -12.30 8.77
C TRP A 253 13.00 -11.93 8.15
N ASP A 254 13.74 -11.04 8.82
CA ASP A 254 15.04 -10.58 8.35
C ASP A 254 16.13 -11.59 8.77
N PRO A 255 16.77 -12.32 7.83
CA PRO A 255 17.80 -13.29 8.15
C PRO A 255 19.05 -12.71 8.84
N SER A 256 19.26 -11.40 8.78
CA SER A 256 20.35 -10.71 9.47
C SER A 256 20.02 -10.33 10.92
N SER A 257 18.78 -10.57 11.37
CA SER A 257 18.36 -10.26 12.75
C SER A 257 19.14 -11.07 13.76
N SER A 258 19.65 -10.40 14.79
CA SER A 258 20.34 -11.06 15.92
C SER A 258 19.40 -11.87 16.82
N GLU A 259 18.11 -11.63 16.75
CA GLU A 259 17.07 -12.31 17.54
C GLU A 259 16.19 -13.15 16.63
N ARG A 260 16.32 -14.47 16.75
CA ARG A 260 15.45 -15.41 16.05
C ARG A 260 14.16 -15.59 16.85
N ASN A 261 13.03 -15.24 16.26
CA ASN A 261 11.71 -15.36 16.88
C ASN A 261 10.83 -16.32 16.06
N GLU A 262 10.55 -17.50 16.59
CA GLU A 262 9.73 -18.53 15.93
C GLU A 262 8.24 -18.16 15.84
N THR A 263 7.80 -17.20 16.64
CA THR A 263 6.44 -16.61 16.59
C THR A 263 6.46 -15.21 15.99
N TYR A 264 7.36 -14.97 15.04
CA TYR A 264 7.47 -13.71 14.35
C TYR A 264 6.17 -13.35 13.63
N PHE A 265 5.73 -12.09 13.73
CA PHE A 265 4.48 -11.60 13.17
C PHE A 265 4.42 -11.59 11.62
N GLY A 266 5.36 -12.15 10.93
CA GLY A 266 5.39 -12.38 9.49
C GLY A 266 5.57 -13.87 9.19
N ILE A 267 6.27 -14.18 8.12
CA ILE A 267 6.71 -15.54 7.81
C ILE A 267 7.77 -15.95 8.83
N ASN A 268 7.66 -17.15 9.40
CA ASN A 268 8.62 -17.67 10.39
C ASN A 268 10.06 -17.65 9.84
N PRO A 269 11.09 -17.71 10.72
CA PRO A 269 12.48 -17.58 10.30
C PRO A 269 12.95 -18.66 9.31
N ASP A 270 12.60 -19.93 9.51
CA ASP A 270 13.05 -21.04 8.64
C ASP A 270 12.51 -20.89 7.22
N ASP A 271 11.21 -20.61 7.08
CA ASP A 271 10.58 -20.41 5.77
C ASP A 271 11.06 -19.10 5.12
N SER A 272 11.35 -18.06 5.91
CA SER A 272 11.91 -16.80 5.41
C SER A 272 13.31 -16.96 4.85
N GLU A 273 14.19 -17.71 5.53
CA GLU A 273 15.52 -18.05 5.05
C GLU A 273 15.45 -18.89 3.78
N ALA A 274 14.53 -19.86 3.72
CA ALA A 274 14.30 -20.67 2.54
C ALA A 274 13.80 -19.85 1.36
N LEU A 275 12.86 -18.93 1.57
CA LEU A 275 12.36 -17.99 0.55
C LEU A 275 13.49 -17.07 0.05
N CYS A 276 14.30 -16.50 0.94
CA CYS A 276 15.47 -15.70 0.57
C CYS A 276 16.47 -16.53 -0.26
N GLY A 277 16.63 -17.82 0.08
CA GLY A 277 17.44 -18.77 -0.69
C GLY A 277 16.93 -18.96 -2.12
N VAL A 278 15.62 -19.12 -2.33
CA VAL A 278 15.02 -19.20 -3.66
C VAL A 278 15.23 -17.89 -4.43
N ILE A 279 14.97 -16.72 -3.80
CA ILE A 279 15.22 -15.41 -4.42
C ILE A 279 16.67 -15.26 -4.84
N THR A 280 17.61 -15.77 -4.05
CA THR A 280 19.04 -15.70 -4.37
C THR A 280 19.44 -16.59 -5.54
N ARG A 281 18.86 -17.79 -5.68
CA ARG A 281 19.13 -18.70 -6.79
C ARG A 281 18.45 -18.31 -8.10
N CYS A 282 17.33 -17.58 -8.03
CA CYS A 282 16.53 -17.19 -9.19
C CYS A 282 16.70 -15.71 -9.51
N GLU A 283 17.62 -15.38 -10.43
CA GLU A 283 17.90 -13.99 -10.82
C GLU A 283 16.70 -13.25 -11.41
N SER A 284 15.72 -13.98 -11.95
CA SER A 284 14.48 -13.40 -12.47
C SER A 284 13.62 -12.73 -11.39
N ILE A 285 13.74 -13.11 -10.08
CA ILE A 285 12.94 -12.53 -9.02
C ILE A 285 13.48 -11.14 -8.67
N GLY A 286 12.68 -10.10 -8.94
CA GLY A 286 13.02 -8.69 -8.75
C GLY A 286 12.41 -8.02 -7.51
N GLY A 287 11.69 -8.76 -6.66
CA GLY A 287 11.11 -8.23 -5.42
C GLY A 287 10.08 -9.14 -4.77
N TYR A 288 9.80 -8.91 -3.47
CA TYR A 288 8.73 -9.55 -2.71
C TYR A 288 7.83 -8.49 -2.06
N PHE A 289 6.51 -8.64 -2.16
CA PHE A 289 5.53 -7.62 -1.78
C PHE A 289 4.46 -8.20 -0.86
N ALA A 290 4.27 -7.56 0.29
CA ALA A 290 3.36 -7.98 1.34
C ALA A 290 2.37 -6.90 1.79
N GLY A 291 1.40 -7.28 2.60
CA GLY A 291 0.51 -6.45 3.42
C GLY A 291 0.74 -6.71 4.91
N HIS A 292 -0.35 -7.06 5.63
CA HIS A 292 -0.36 -7.57 7.00
C HIS A 292 0.03 -6.58 8.11
N THR A 293 1.04 -5.78 7.88
CA THR A 293 1.58 -4.86 8.91
C THR A 293 0.92 -3.50 8.92
N HIS A 294 0.04 -3.22 7.97
CA HIS A 294 -0.65 -1.93 7.79
C HIS A 294 0.29 -0.72 7.69
N ARG A 295 1.52 -0.92 7.21
CA ARG A 295 2.50 0.17 7.07
C ARG A 295 3.21 0.14 5.72
N ASN A 296 3.73 1.27 5.31
CA ASN A 296 4.67 1.36 4.19
C ASN A 296 6.09 1.14 4.71
N ARG A 297 6.77 0.14 4.16
CA ARG A 297 8.17 -0.15 4.50
C ARG A 297 8.86 -0.90 3.37
N VAL A 298 10.06 -0.47 3.02
CA VAL A 298 10.95 -1.18 2.10
C VAL A 298 12.21 -1.61 2.83
N ARG A 299 12.52 -2.89 2.73
CA ARG A 299 13.76 -3.49 3.28
C ARG A 299 14.54 -4.15 2.16
N HIS A 300 15.83 -4.30 2.36
CA HIS A 300 16.74 -4.98 1.46
C HIS A 300 17.55 -6.00 2.28
N PHE A 301 17.40 -7.28 1.95
CA PHE A 301 18.14 -8.35 2.62
C PHE A 301 19.31 -8.82 1.75
N GLU A 302 20.52 -8.83 2.29
CA GLU A 302 21.69 -9.40 1.60
C GLU A 302 21.43 -10.86 1.22
N ALA A 303 20.79 -11.63 2.11
CA ALA A 303 20.35 -13.01 1.89
C ALA A 303 19.33 -13.18 0.75
N ALA A 304 18.80 -12.09 0.20
CA ALA A 304 17.88 -12.06 -0.94
C ALA A 304 18.39 -11.14 -2.07
N ARG A 305 19.70 -11.08 -2.29
CA ARG A 305 20.35 -10.23 -3.33
C ARG A 305 20.01 -8.74 -3.25
N ASN A 306 19.57 -8.25 -2.07
CA ASN A 306 19.10 -6.89 -1.86
C ASN A 306 17.94 -6.46 -2.80
N VAL A 307 17.13 -7.41 -3.30
CA VAL A 307 15.87 -7.03 -3.96
C VAL A 307 14.93 -6.38 -2.93
N PRO A 308 14.04 -5.48 -3.36
CA PRO A 308 13.07 -4.87 -2.46
C PRO A 308 12.15 -5.92 -1.78
N ILE A 309 12.08 -5.88 -0.47
CA ILE A 309 11.09 -6.58 0.36
C ILE A 309 10.14 -5.52 0.91
N VAL A 310 8.93 -5.50 0.39
CA VAL A 310 8.02 -4.36 0.50
C VAL A 310 6.80 -4.73 1.33
N GLU A 311 6.46 -3.88 2.26
CA GLU A 311 5.22 -3.86 3.02
C GLU A 311 4.44 -2.60 2.60
N ILE A 312 3.15 -2.72 2.25
CA ILE A 312 2.29 -1.60 1.89
C ILE A 312 1.24 -1.40 2.99
N ALA A 313 0.97 -0.14 3.31
CA ALA A 313 -0.08 0.22 4.25
C ALA A 313 -1.47 -0.24 3.76
N CYS A 314 -2.36 -0.47 4.70
CA CYS A 314 -3.70 -1.02 4.43
C CYS A 314 -4.63 -0.03 3.73
N VAL A 315 -5.71 -0.57 3.13
CA VAL A 315 -6.81 0.23 2.60
C VAL A 315 -7.66 0.82 3.73
N LYS A 316 -7.95 0.05 4.78
CA LYS A 316 -9.04 0.29 5.74
C LYS A 316 -8.82 1.44 6.73
N ASP A 317 -7.58 1.80 7.03
CA ASP A 317 -7.25 2.86 7.99
C ASP A 317 -6.06 3.70 7.50
N TYR A 318 -5.57 4.65 8.31
CA TYR A 318 -4.50 5.57 7.91
C TYR A 318 -3.23 4.83 7.45
N PRO A 319 -2.64 5.24 6.32
CA PRO A 319 -3.01 6.37 5.47
C PRO A 319 -4.15 6.09 4.49
N GLY A 320 -4.68 4.87 4.41
CA GLY A 320 -5.64 4.44 3.41
C GLY A 320 -4.99 4.38 2.04
N ALA A 321 -4.28 3.27 1.75
CA ALA A 321 -3.35 3.24 0.63
C ALA A 321 -3.61 2.09 -0.35
N TRP A 322 -3.24 2.34 -1.60
CA TRP A 322 -3.05 1.35 -2.64
C TRP A 322 -1.76 1.65 -3.40
N ALA A 323 -1.18 0.69 -4.11
CA ALA A 323 0.06 0.89 -4.84
C ALA A 323 -0.11 0.65 -6.34
N GLU A 324 0.46 1.57 -7.14
CA GLU A 324 0.62 1.47 -8.59
C GLU A 324 2.04 1.00 -8.90
N TYR A 325 2.16 0.12 -9.88
CA TYR A 325 3.43 -0.35 -10.42
C TYR A 325 3.48 -0.08 -11.93
N ARG A 326 4.48 0.68 -12.36
CA ARG A 326 4.74 0.98 -13.77
C ARG A 326 5.91 0.15 -14.24
N VAL A 327 5.65 -0.85 -15.06
CA VAL A 327 6.65 -1.77 -15.58
C VAL A 327 7.23 -1.22 -16.89
N HIS A 328 8.55 -1.14 -16.96
CA HIS A 328 9.32 -0.74 -18.13
C HIS A 328 10.30 -1.85 -18.57
N GLU A 329 10.87 -1.71 -19.75
CA GLU A 329 11.88 -2.67 -20.25
C GLU A 329 13.08 -2.81 -19.29
N GLY A 330 13.49 -1.74 -18.63
CA GLY A 330 14.69 -1.69 -17.76
C GLY A 330 14.40 -1.71 -16.25
N GLY A 331 13.15 -1.91 -15.81
CA GLY A 331 12.81 -1.88 -14.39
C GLY A 331 11.35 -1.58 -14.12
N TYR A 332 11.04 -1.22 -12.89
CA TYR A 332 9.70 -0.78 -12.50
C TYR A 332 9.76 0.38 -11.50
N THR A 333 8.67 1.14 -11.44
CA THR A 333 8.43 2.15 -10.40
C THR A 333 7.25 1.72 -9.55
N GLN A 334 7.39 1.77 -8.22
CA GLN A 334 6.29 1.67 -7.27
C GLN A 334 5.88 3.07 -6.84
N LEU A 335 4.58 3.34 -6.83
CA LEU A 335 3.97 4.57 -6.33
C LEU A 335 2.83 4.19 -5.38
N VAL A 336 2.93 4.57 -4.12
CA VAL A 336 1.82 4.42 -3.16
C VAL A 336 0.95 5.66 -3.26
N HIS A 337 -0.34 5.45 -3.44
CA HIS A 337 -1.37 6.47 -3.49
C HIS A 337 -2.22 6.42 -2.22
N ARG A 338 -2.56 7.59 -1.69
CA ARG A 338 -3.57 7.74 -0.65
C ARG A 338 -4.96 7.75 -1.28
N ILE A 339 -5.91 7.02 -0.71
CA ILE A 339 -7.30 7.10 -1.14
C ILE A 339 -7.81 8.51 -0.83
N SER A 340 -8.16 9.26 -1.86
CA SER A 340 -8.35 10.71 -1.79
C SER A 340 -9.81 11.16 -1.84
N THR A 341 -10.77 10.22 -1.81
CA THR A 341 -12.18 10.61 -1.69
C THR A 341 -12.42 11.32 -0.35
N PRO A 342 -13.27 12.35 -0.28
CA PRO A 342 -13.49 13.11 0.96
C PRO A 342 -13.90 12.22 2.15
N ALA A 343 -14.73 11.19 1.91
CA ALA A 343 -15.14 10.26 2.95
C ALA A 343 -13.98 9.39 3.46
N ALA A 344 -13.12 8.90 2.56
CA ALA A 344 -11.93 8.14 2.94
C ALA A 344 -10.92 9.01 3.70
N MET A 345 -10.68 10.23 3.25
CA MET A 345 -9.80 11.16 3.95
C MET A 345 -10.33 11.53 5.34
N ALA A 346 -11.65 11.75 5.47
CA ALA A 346 -12.28 12.01 6.77
C ALA A 346 -12.10 10.83 7.74
N TRP A 347 -12.19 9.60 7.26
CA TRP A 347 -11.97 8.41 8.07
C TRP A 347 -10.48 8.26 8.45
N THR A 348 -9.57 8.39 7.50
CA THR A 348 -8.14 8.22 7.75
C THR A 348 -7.58 9.30 8.67
N GLU A 349 -8.15 10.50 8.71
CA GLU A 349 -7.77 11.51 9.70
C GLU A 349 -8.18 11.12 11.14
N LYS A 350 -9.29 10.39 11.32
CA LYS A 350 -9.63 9.83 12.63
C LYS A 350 -8.64 8.73 13.05
N THR A 351 -8.32 7.81 12.12
CA THR A 351 -7.44 6.67 12.41
C THR A 351 -5.97 7.04 12.50
N ARG A 352 -5.55 8.18 11.95
CA ARG A 352 -4.20 8.76 12.11
C ARG A 352 -3.77 8.84 13.59
N GLY A 353 -4.70 9.17 14.48
CA GLY A 353 -4.46 9.34 15.91
C GLY A 353 -4.50 8.04 16.72
N MET A 354 -4.67 6.87 16.13
CA MET A 354 -4.69 5.60 16.84
C MET A 354 -3.41 5.35 17.64
N PHE A 355 -3.50 4.48 18.64
CA PHE A 355 -2.38 4.08 19.49
C PHE A 355 -1.64 5.27 20.11
N ALA A 356 -2.40 6.17 20.72
CA ALA A 356 -1.89 7.41 21.35
C ALA A 356 -1.08 8.30 20.38
N GLY A 357 -1.44 8.31 19.09
CA GLY A 357 -0.80 9.10 18.04
C GLY A 357 0.44 8.48 17.42
N LEU A 358 0.85 7.29 17.83
CA LEU A 358 2.02 6.59 17.26
C LEU A 358 1.75 5.99 15.88
N TYR A 359 0.47 5.79 15.54
CA TYR A 359 0.09 5.09 14.33
C TYR A 359 0.51 5.81 13.05
N ARG A 360 0.43 7.13 13.01
CA ARG A 360 0.87 7.93 11.87
C ARG A 360 2.31 7.58 11.45
N ASP A 361 3.24 7.68 12.37
CA ASP A 361 4.67 7.49 12.08
C ASP A 361 4.98 6.03 11.75
N TYR A 362 4.22 5.09 12.34
CA TYR A 362 4.32 3.68 12.03
C TYR A 362 3.81 3.35 10.63
N ALA A 363 2.61 3.83 10.26
CA ALA A 363 1.91 3.42 9.05
C ALA A 363 2.38 4.15 7.79
N LEU A 364 2.72 5.45 7.91
CA LEU A 364 3.08 6.29 6.77
C LEU A 364 4.38 5.84 6.10
N GLY A 365 5.40 5.48 6.89
CA GLY A 365 6.74 5.23 6.37
C GLY A 365 7.41 6.50 5.81
N SER A 366 8.63 6.36 5.36
CA SER A 366 9.36 7.43 4.66
C SER A 366 8.91 7.57 3.19
N GLN A 367 9.34 8.64 2.52
CA GLN A 367 9.08 8.82 1.09
C GLN A 367 9.59 7.63 0.26
N ARG A 368 10.74 7.05 0.62
CA ARG A 368 11.34 5.89 -0.07
C ARG A 368 10.63 4.58 0.21
N ASP A 369 9.89 4.50 1.31
CA ASP A 369 9.03 3.35 1.61
C ASP A 369 7.75 3.36 0.76
N ARG A 370 7.32 4.53 0.32
CA ARG A 370 6.11 4.70 -0.49
C ARG A 370 6.37 4.70 -1.99
N SER A 371 7.48 5.31 -2.42
CA SER A 371 7.76 5.47 -3.84
C SER A 371 9.24 5.23 -4.13
N PHE A 372 9.51 4.36 -5.10
CA PHE A 372 10.88 4.09 -5.55
C PHE A 372 10.90 3.55 -6.98
N THR A 373 12.07 3.62 -7.60
CA THR A 373 12.37 3.00 -8.89
C THR A 373 13.40 1.90 -8.70
N GLN A 374 13.13 0.72 -9.28
CA GLN A 374 14.01 -0.44 -9.25
C GLN A 374 14.36 -0.87 -10.67
N SER A 375 15.64 -1.04 -10.95
CA SER A 375 16.13 -1.64 -12.20
C SER A 375 16.10 -3.18 -12.11
N TRP A 376 15.90 -3.83 -13.28
CA TRP A 376 16.01 -5.29 -13.39
C TRP A 376 17.44 -5.78 -13.26
#